data_59fced4413a39a20d1532dd5187548ac
#
_entry.id   59fced4413a39a20d1532dd5187548ac
#
_cell.length_a   1.000
_cell.length_b   1.000
_cell.length_c   1.000
_cell.angle_alpha   90.00
_cell.angle_beta   90.00
_cell.angle_gamma   90.00
#
_symmetry.space_group_name_H-M   'P 1'
#
loop_
_entity.id
_entity.type
_entity.pdbx_description
1 polymer ?
#
loop_
_entity_poly.entity_id
_entity_poly.type
_entity_poly.pdbx_seq_one_letter_code
_entity_poly.pdbx_strand_id
1 'polypeptide(L)'
;MKKLLSCIIIGMVVLGGLGAVVTATNRNQKNSQRNDTTSSPYVDELDQSMTDYDGSLPLGRTNIFGFYANLSIAQSFIPQKELLTRTQFLMARNASTSYPCVLAVRDNLTGENLAIISVGPNEFPVVNGTPTEDQLAWINFNFNDIWVIPGQTYYLVVYTANITENYYWIAGNGTNIYPNGTVMLSIDDGKTWSEFTNADGCFKTYGLHETFLEIAIKPGLFKTTFVIKNIGNYTAWDVTWNFTVSGGFILLGRNFIGNISELTPGGEIIASTGFILGLGKVTLSLKVSAANVKELSIQKDAIVLLFFVKII
;
A
#
# COMPACT_ATOMS: atom_id res chain seq x y z
N MET A 1 -12.89 7.17 27.03
CA MET A 1 -14.22 6.57 26.84
C MET A 1 -15.38 7.57 26.83
N LYS A 2 -15.58 8.40 27.89
CA LYS A 2 -16.70 9.36 27.94
C LYS A 2 -16.65 10.42 26.83
N LYS A 3 -15.49 10.92 26.42
CA LYS A 3 -15.34 11.96 25.39
C LYS A 3 -15.58 11.43 23.98
N LEU A 4 -14.99 10.28 23.63
CA LEU A 4 -15.17 9.65 22.31
C LEU A 4 -16.64 9.22 22.10
N LEU A 5 -17.28 8.70 23.14
CA LEU A 5 -18.70 8.32 23.12
C LEU A 5 -19.63 9.52 22.99
N SER A 6 -19.30 10.67 23.61
CA SER A 6 -20.10 11.89 23.53
C SER A 6 -20.10 12.50 22.13
N CYS A 7 -19.00 12.41 21.39
CA CYS A 7 -18.94 12.89 20.00
C CYS A 7 -19.87 12.09 19.06
N ILE A 8 -20.02 10.77 19.30
CA ILE A 8 -20.92 9.91 18.51
C ILE A 8 -22.39 10.27 18.72
N ILE A 9 -22.79 10.57 19.96
CA ILE A 9 -24.19 10.90 20.31
C ILE A 9 -24.66 12.17 19.60
N ILE A 10 -23.82 13.19 19.52
CA ILE A 10 -24.17 14.48 18.89
C ILE A 10 -24.28 14.34 17.36
N GLY A 11 -23.41 13.52 16.73
CA GLY A 11 -23.44 13.29 15.28
C GLY A 11 -24.64 12.45 14.80
N MET A 12 -25.11 11.49 15.60
CA MET A 12 -26.23 10.61 15.22
C MET A 12 -27.62 11.27 15.25
N VAL A 13 -27.81 12.31 16.06
CA VAL A 13 -29.11 13.02 16.17
C VAL A 13 -29.39 13.89 14.94
N VAL A 14 -28.38 14.29 14.16
CA VAL A 14 -28.52 15.18 12.99
C VAL A 14 -28.81 14.40 11.68
N LEU A 15 -28.62 13.08 11.63
CA LEU A 15 -28.69 12.27 10.39
C LEU A 15 -30.05 11.59 10.12
N GLY A 16 -31.08 11.94 10.83
CA GLY A 16 -32.46 11.40 10.66
C GLY A 16 -33.26 12.06 9.55
N GLY A 17 -32.73 12.23 8.34
CA GLY A 17 -33.57 12.79 7.28
C GLY A 17 -32.91 12.85 5.90
N LEU A 18 -33.47 12.09 4.99
CA LEU A 18 -33.48 12.11 3.53
C LEU A 18 -32.71 10.95 2.85
N GLY A 19 -33.51 9.93 2.52
CA GLY A 19 -33.08 8.83 1.65
C GLY A 19 -33.20 9.18 0.16
N ALA A 20 -32.18 8.90 -0.59
CA ALA A 20 -32.27 8.71 -2.04
C ALA A 20 -31.70 7.33 -2.39
N VAL A 21 -32.53 6.51 -3.05
CA VAL A 21 -32.17 5.15 -3.50
C VAL A 21 -31.44 5.25 -4.82
N VAL A 22 -30.20 4.77 -4.87
CA VAL A 22 -29.48 4.49 -6.13
C VAL A 22 -29.05 3.02 -6.14
N THR A 23 -29.55 2.28 -7.13
CA THR A 23 -29.23 0.88 -7.38
C THR A 23 -27.85 0.76 -8.01
N ALA A 24 -26.91 0.09 -7.35
CA ALA A 24 -25.59 -0.25 -7.88
C ALA A 24 -25.56 -1.68 -8.40
N THR A 25 -25.18 -1.82 -9.67
CA THR A 25 -24.97 -3.09 -10.37
C THR A 25 -23.65 -3.76 -9.95
N ASN A 26 -23.76 -4.99 -9.50
CA ASN A 26 -22.64 -5.87 -9.13
C ASN A 26 -21.74 -6.19 -10.33
N ARG A 27 -20.47 -5.79 -10.31
CA ARG A 27 -19.42 -6.33 -11.17
C ARG A 27 -18.48 -7.21 -10.34
N ASN A 28 -18.49 -8.51 -10.65
CA ASN A 28 -17.55 -9.49 -10.11
C ASN A 28 -16.09 -9.10 -10.44
N GLN A 29 -15.35 -8.63 -9.46
CA GLN A 29 -13.89 -8.59 -9.52
C GLN A 29 -13.34 -9.91 -8.96
N LYS A 30 -12.55 -10.61 -9.78
CA LYS A 30 -11.74 -11.75 -9.34
C LYS A 30 -10.70 -11.27 -8.34
N ASN A 31 -10.91 -11.57 -7.06
CA ASN A 31 -9.90 -11.43 -6.01
C ASN A 31 -8.75 -12.41 -6.30
N SER A 32 -7.62 -11.88 -6.71
CA SER A 32 -6.35 -12.59 -6.65
C SER A 32 -5.84 -12.47 -5.22
N GLN A 33 -6.19 -13.41 -4.36
CA GLN A 33 -5.52 -13.58 -3.07
C GLN A 33 -4.11 -14.10 -3.33
N ARG A 34 -3.13 -13.25 -3.18
CA ARG A 34 -1.74 -13.63 -3.04
C ARG A 34 -1.44 -13.76 -1.55
N ASN A 35 -1.53 -14.99 -1.03
CA ASN A 35 -0.93 -15.35 0.25
C ASN A 35 0.59 -15.47 0.04
N ASP A 36 1.28 -14.35 -0.01
CA ASP A 36 2.74 -14.31 0.08
C ASP A 36 3.12 -13.68 1.43
N THR A 37 3.44 -14.55 2.38
CA THR A 37 4.25 -14.23 3.57
C THR A 37 5.73 -14.13 3.20
N THR A 38 6.06 -13.46 2.11
CA THR A 38 7.41 -13.02 1.86
C THR A 38 7.57 -11.68 2.57
N SER A 39 8.39 -11.69 3.64
CA SER A 39 8.89 -10.45 4.23
C SER A 39 9.38 -9.56 3.09
N SER A 40 8.88 -8.33 3.01
CA SER A 40 9.39 -7.34 2.08
C SER A 40 10.91 -7.30 2.22
N PRO A 41 11.68 -7.39 1.13
CA PRO A 41 13.13 -7.40 1.18
C PRO A 41 13.73 -6.05 1.59
N TYR A 42 12.90 -5.01 1.71
CA TYR A 42 13.28 -3.69 2.21
C TYR A 42 12.61 -3.39 3.56
N VAL A 43 13.25 -2.55 4.36
CA VAL A 43 12.70 -2.04 5.62
C VAL A 43 11.99 -0.73 5.29
N ASP A 44 10.66 -0.76 5.31
CA ASP A 44 9.85 0.44 5.21
C ASP A 44 9.95 1.29 6.49
N GLU A 45 9.78 2.58 6.34
CA GLU A 45 9.89 3.55 7.42
C GLU A 45 8.51 4.08 7.82
N LEU A 46 8.37 4.40 9.11
CA LEU A 46 7.17 5.11 9.58
C LEU A 46 7.00 6.42 8.81
N ASP A 47 5.78 6.66 8.32
CA ASP A 47 5.41 7.88 7.61
C ASP A 47 4.52 8.77 8.46
N GLN A 48 3.32 8.32 8.81
CA GLN A 48 2.38 9.04 9.66
C GLN A 48 1.96 8.19 10.85
N SER A 49 1.64 8.80 11.99
CA SER A 49 1.09 8.07 13.12
C SER A 49 0.29 8.95 14.07
N MET A 50 -0.70 8.33 14.68
CA MET A 50 -1.36 8.78 15.90
C MET A 50 -1.47 7.58 16.85
N THR A 51 -0.91 7.68 18.04
CA THR A 51 -0.77 6.55 18.97
C THR A 51 -1.39 6.78 20.34
N ASP A 52 -1.86 7.99 20.60
CA ASP A 52 -2.42 8.36 21.90
C ASP A 52 -3.81 7.77 22.07
N TYR A 53 -3.94 6.83 23.00
CA TYR A 53 -5.18 6.14 23.30
C TYR A 53 -6.02 6.89 24.35
N ASP A 54 -7.30 7.07 24.10
CA ASP A 54 -8.31 7.57 25.06
C ASP A 54 -9.53 6.62 25.13
N GLY A 55 -9.74 5.78 24.12
CA GLY A 55 -10.86 4.87 24.08
C GLY A 55 -10.95 4.06 22.80
N SER A 56 -12.00 3.26 22.66
CA SER A 56 -12.22 2.41 21.49
C SER A 56 -13.65 2.53 21.00
N LEU A 57 -13.81 2.41 19.69
CA LEU A 57 -15.11 2.34 19.02
C LEU A 57 -15.33 0.96 18.42
N PRO A 58 -16.56 0.44 18.41
CA PRO A 58 -16.89 -0.75 17.68
C PRO A 58 -16.90 -0.47 16.17
N LEU A 59 -16.37 -1.42 15.39
CA LEU A 59 -16.37 -1.45 13.94
C LEU A 59 -17.09 -2.71 13.48
N GLY A 60 -18.13 -2.60 12.66
CA GLY A 60 -18.98 -3.72 12.24
C GLY A 60 -20.37 -3.64 12.87
N ARG A 61 -21.10 -4.79 12.85
CA ARG A 61 -22.51 -4.80 13.26
C ARG A 61 -22.66 -5.19 14.72
N THR A 62 -22.99 -4.22 15.54
CA THR A 62 -23.25 -4.42 16.97
C THR A 62 -24.39 -3.52 17.46
N ASN A 63 -24.87 -3.79 18.68
CA ASN A 63 -25.86 -2.95 19.33
C ASN A 63 -25.19 -1.69 19.92
N ILE A 64 -25.62 -0.52 19.46
CA ILE A 64 -25.15 0.76 19.94
C ILE A 64 -26.36 1.52 20.48
N PHE A 65 -26.38 1.77 21.78
CA PHE A 65 -27.45 2.50 22.46
C PHE A 65 -28.88 2.00 22.16
N GLY A 66 -29.05 0.68 22.02
CA GLY A 66 -30.38 0.05 21.84
C GLY A 66 -30.80 -0.19 20.39
N PHE A 67 -29.98 0.15 19.41
CA PHE A 67 -30.21 -0.19 18.00
C PHE A 67 -28.96 -0.84 17.38
N TYR A 68 -29.18 -1.72 16.41
CA TYR A 68 -28.11 -2.35 15.66
C TYR A 68 -27.68 -1.40 14.52
N ALA A 69 -26.38 -1.07 14.51
CA ALA A 69 -25.76 -0.35 13.41
C ALA A 69 -24.56 -1.16 12.88
N ASN A 70 -24.25 -0.99 11.61
CA ASN A 70 -23.03 -1.50 11.00
C ASN A 70 -22.07 -0.34 10.77
N LEU A 71 -21.07 -0.23 11.64
CA LEU A 71 -20.12 0.88 11.56
C LEU A 71 -18.95 0.53 10.64
N SER A 72 -18.67 1.47 9.75
CA SER A 72 -17.38 1.58 9.04
C SER A 72 -16.66 2.83 9.53
N ILE A 73 -15.36 2.76 9.62
CA ILE A 73 -14.52 3.86 10.13
C ILE A 73 -13.50 4.22 9.04
N ALA A 74 -13.29 5.50 8.84
CA ALA A 74 -12.19 5.99 8.01
C ALA A 74 -11.33 6.97 8.81
N GLN A 75 -10.01 6.89 8.65
CA GLN A 75 -9.04 7.88 9.11
C GLN A 75 -8.43 8.54 7.89
N SER A 76 -8.53 9.85 7.78
CA SER A 76 -7.78 10.59 6.77
C SER A 76 -6.35 10.86 7.24
N PHE A 77 -5.42 10.90 6.29
CA PHE A 77 -4.01 11.21 6.55
C PHE A 77 -3.37 11.87 5.33
N ILE A 78 -2.23 12.54 5.57
CA ILE A 78 -1.44 13.18 4.52
C ILE A 78 -0.06 12.53 4.52
N PRO A 79 0.26 11.68 3.53
CA PRO A 79 1.57 11.05 3.42
C PRO A 79 2.68 12.08 3.15
N GLN A 80 3.88 11.77 3.62
CA GLN A 80 5.12 12.49 3.30
C GLN A 80 6.03 11.69 2.37
N LYS A 81 5.77 10.38 2.24
CA LYS A 81 6.49 9.46 1.36
C LYS A 81 5.66 9.14 0.12
N GLU A 82 6.34 8.87 -0.99
CA GLU A 82 5.71 8.64 -2.30
C GLU A 82 5.18 7.23 -2.50
N LEU A 83 5.72 6.24 -1.77
CA LEU A 83 5.29 4.85 -1.83
C LEU A 83 4.73 4.43 -0.48
N LEU A 84 3.43 4.14 -0.41
CA LEU A 84 2.77 3.58 0.77
C LEU A 84 2.79 2.06 0.70
N THR A 85 3.33 1.40 1.73
CA THR A 85 3.59 -0.05 1.74
C THR A 85 2.65 -0.83 2.63
N ARG A 86 2.29 -0.28 3.78
CA ARG A 86 1.37 -0.89 4.74
C ARG A 86 0.85 0.14 5.74
N THR A 87 -0.15 -0.27 6.49
CA THR A 87 -0.67 0.49 7.62
C THR A 87 -0.93 -0.41 8.83
N GLN A 88 -1.02 0.19 10.00
CA GLN A 88 -1.43 -0.48 11.23
C GLN A 88 -2.54 0.30 11.92
N PHE A 89 -3.45 -0.42 12.55
CA PHE A 89 -4.39 0.11 13.52
C PHE A 89 -4.27 -0.63 14.86
N LEU A 90 -4.48 0.08 15.94
CA LEU A 90 -4.54 -0.50 17.28
C LEU A 90 -5.93 -1.07 17.51
N MET A 91 -6.07 -2.41 17.55
CA MET A 91 -7.35 -3.10 17.44
C MET A 91 -7.46 -4.35 18.32
N ALA A 92 -8.71 -4.78 18.55
CA ALA A 92 -9.08 -6.10 19.05
C ALA A 92 -10.35 -6.58 18.34
N ARG A 93 -10.73 -7.84 18.54
CA ARG A 93 -12.01 -8.37 18.08
C ARG A 93 -12.92 -8.80 19.25
N ASN A 94 -14.22 -8.74 19.04
CA ASN A 94 -15.15 -9.42 19.94
C ASN A 94 -15.03 -10.95 19.79
N ALA A 95 -15.33 -11.68 20.85
CA ALA A 95 -15.21 -13.15 20.86
C ALA A 95 -16.09 -13.83 19.80
N SER A 96 -17.26 -13.26 19.45
CA SER A 96 -18.18 -13.78 18.42
C SER A 96 -17.75 -13.47 16.98
N THR A 97 -16.73 -12.63 16.78
CA THR A 97 -16.28 -12.18 15.44
C THR A 97 -15.66 -13.35 14.66
N SER A 98 -16.21 -13.62 13.47
CA SER A 98 -15.81 -14.73 12.60
C SER A 98 -15.48 -14.32 11.16
N TYR A 99 -15.80 -13.10 10.75
CA TYR A 99 -15.50 -12.55 9.44
C TYR A 99 -14.28 -11.63 9.50
N PRO A 100 -13.49 -11.52 8.41
CA PRO A 100 -12.29 -10.72 8.39
C PRO A 100 -12.59 -9.22 8.54
N CYS A 101 -11.59 -8.50 9.04
CA CYS A 101 -11.50 -7.06 8.96
C CYS A 101 -10.88 -6.67 7.63
N VAL A 102 -11.48 -5.71 6.94
CA VAL A 102 -11.04 -5.22 5.62
C VAL A 102 -10.56 -3.80 5.78
N LEU A 103 -9.40 -3.50 5.19
CA LEU A 103 -8.89 -2.15 5.02
C LEU A 103 -8.81 -1.81 3.54
N ALA A 104 -9.29 -0.65 3.16
CA ALA A 104 -9.12 -0.07 1.84
C ALA A 104 -8.42 1.30 1.95
N VAL A 105 -7.47 1.56 1.05
CA VAL A 105 -6.85 2.87 0.89
C VAL A 105 -7.50 3.58 -0.28
N ARG A 106 -7.88 4.85 -0.11
CA ARG A 106 -8.57 5.65 -1.13
C ARG A 106 -8.02 7.07 -1.18
N ASP A 107 -8.09 7.72 -2.33
CA ASP A 107 -7.83 9.15 -2.52
C ASP A 107 -9.09 10.02 -2.41
N ASN A 108 -10.26 9.38 -2.47
CA ASN A 108 -11.56 9.96 -2.22
C ASN A 108 -12.37 9.00 -1.34
N LEU A 109 -12.99 9.51 -0.28
CA LEU A 109 -13.68 8.69 0.73
C LEU A 109 -14.74 7.74 0.14
N THR A 110 -15.44 8.15 -0.92
CA THR A 110 -16.45 7.37 -1.65
C THR A 110 -15.93 6.82 -2.99
N GLY A 111 -14.63 7.03 -3.29
CA GLY A 111 -13.97 6.64 -4.53
C GLY A 111 -13.59 5.16 -4.62
N GLU A 112 -12.86 4.82 -5.66
CA GLU A 112 -12.32 3.47 -5.86
C GLU A 112 -11.18 3.17 -4.87
N ASN A 113 -10.96 1.89 -4.62
CA ASN A 113 -9.87 1.45 -3.76
C ASN A 113 -8.55 1.47 -4.55
N LEU A 114 -7.57 2.24 -4.08
CA LEU A 114 -6.18 2.17 -4.58
C LEU A 114 -5.50 0.88 -4.11
N ALA A 115 -5.78 0.48 -2.86
CA ALA A 115 -5.40 -0.81 -2.30
C ALA A 115 -6.52 -1.35 -1.42
N ILE A 116 -6.57 -2.68 -1.27
CA ILE A 116 -7.50 -3.37 -0.39
C ILE A 116 -6.85 -4.64 0.17
N ILE A 117 -7.05 -4.90 1.46
CA ILE A 117 -6.55 -6.09 2.13
C ILE A 117 -7.56 -6.57 3.18
N SER A 118 -7.64 -7.88 3.37
CA SER A 118 -8.44 -8.52 4.41
C SER A 118 -7.52 -9.23 5.40
N VAL A 119 -7.73 -8.98 6.69
CA VAL A 119 -7.01 -9.64 7.79
C VAL A 119 -7.99 -10.52 8.55
N GLY A 120 -7.62 -11.81 8.73
CA GLY A 120 -8.46 -12.78 9.39
C GLY A 120 -8.65 -12.49 10.89
N PRO A 121 -9.77 -12.91 11.50
CA PRO A 121 -10.06 -12.60 12.90
C PRO A 121 -9.02 -13.19 13.87
N ASN A 122 -8.31 -14.25 13.50
CA ASN A 122 -7.29 -14.88 14.35
C ASN A 122 -6.04 -14.03 14.58
N GLU A 123 -5.83 -13.00 13.77
CA GLU A 123 -4.72 -12.04 13.92
C GLU A 123 -4.99 -10.97 15.00
N PHE A 124 -6.21 -10.92 15.54
CA PHE A 124 -6.63 -9.93 16.52
C PHE A 124 -6.74 -10.54 17.92
N PRO A 125 -6.31 -9.82 18.98
CA PRO A 125 -6.61 -10.24 20.34
C PRO A 125 -8.12 -10.29 20.58
N VAL A 126 -8.55 -11.23 21.41
CA VAL A 126 -9.97 -11.45 21.73
C VAL A 126 -10.31 -10.72 23.01
N VAL A 127 -11.40 -9.94 22.97
CA VAL A 127 -11.91 -9.23 24.14
C VAL A 127 -13.41 -9.50 24.34
N ASN A 128 -13.83 -9.44 25.60
CA ASN A 128 -15.24 -9.48 25.99
C ASN A 128 -15.61 -8.10 26.57
N GLY A 129 -16.42 -7.35 25.83
CA GLY A 129 -16.76 -5.96 26.17
C GLY A 129 -15.77 -4.94 25.63
N THR A 130 -15.83 -3.72 26.13
CA THR A 130 -14.95 -2.63 25.70
C THR A 130 -13.52 -2.88 26.20
N PRO A 131 -12.50 -2.91 25.30
CA PRO A 131 -11.13 -3.17 25.70
C PRO A 131 -10.50 -2.00 26.47
N THR A 132 -9.52 -2.34 27.30
CA THR A 132 -8.49 -1.42 27.80
C THR A 132 -7.31 -1.42 26.83
N GLU A 133 -6.41 -0.44 26.93
CA GLU A 133 -5.28 -0.29 25.99
C GLU A 133 -4.39 -1.55 25.92
N ASP A 134 -4.11 -2.19 27.07
CA ASP A 134 -3.30 -3.40 27.18
C ASP A 134 -3.92 -4.66 26.56
N GLN A 135 -5.20 -4.60 26.21
CA GLN A 135 -5.93 -5.67 25.53
C GLN A 135 -5.96 -5.50 23.99
N LEU A 136 -5.40 -4.41 23.49
CA LEU A 136 -5.33 -4.09 22.06
C LEU A 136 -3.96 -4.47 21.48
N ALA A 137 -3.90 -4.72 20.18
CA ALA A 137 -2.65 -4.93 19.45
C ALA A 137 -2.59 -4.11 18.16
N TRP A 138 -1.40 -3.74 17.74
CA TRP A 138 -1.14 -3.13 16.43
C TRP A 138 -1.30 -4.20 15.35
N ILE A 139 -2.41 -4.13 14.61
CA ILE A 139 -2.72 -5.08 13.53
C ILE A 139 -2.16 -4.55 12.23
N ASN A 140 -1.38 -5.37 11.56
CA ASN A 140 -0.73 -5.03 10.30
C ASN A 140 -1.64 -5.33 9.10
N PHE A 141 -1.87 -4.33 8.27
CA PHE A 141 -2.56 -4.42 6.99
C PHE A 141 -1.54 -4.21 5.87
N ASN A 142 -0.94 -5.31 5.39
CA ASN A 142 0.08 -5.32 4.36
C ASN A 142 -0.59 -5.55 2.99
N PHE A 143 -0.66 -4.54 2.17
CA PHE A 143 -1.24 -4.54 0.83
C PHE A 143 -0.14 -4.41 -0.24
N ASN A 144 -0.49 -4.56 -1.52
CA ASN A 144 0.44 -4.25 -2.60
C ASN A 144 0.79 -2.76 -2.56
N ASP A 145 2.08 -2.45 -2.60
CA ASP A 145 2.58 -1.09 -2.54
C ASP A 145 1.90 -0.17 -3.56
N ILE A 146 1.54 1.01 -3.14
CA ILE A 146 0.87 2.00 -3.98
C ILE A 146 1.61 3.33 -3.99
N TRP A 147 1.69 3.93 -5.16
CA TRP A 147 2.19 5.28 -5.30
C TRP A 147 1.14 6.28 -4.81
N VAL A 148 1.57 7.18 -3.94
CA VAL A 148 0.77 8.29 -3.40
C VAL A 148 1.49 9.62 -3.64
N ILE A 149 0.76 10.71 -3.54
CA ILE A 149 1.31 12.06 -3.74
C ILE A 149 1.48 12.68 -2.35
N PRO A 150 2.71 12.95 -1.90
CA PRO A 150 2.95 13.66 -0.64
C PRO A 150 2.19 14.99 -0.58
N GLY A 151 1.60 15.26 0.58
CA GLY A 151 0.79 16.46 0.79
C GLY A 151 -0.68 16.36 0.35
N GLN A 152 -1.08 15.30 -0.37
CA GLN A 152 -2.48 15.02 -0.71
C GLN A 152 -3.15 14.19 0.39
N THR A 153 -4.44 14.44 0.64
CA THR A 153 -5.22 13.66 1.61
C THR A 153 -5.61 12.30 1.05
N TYR A 154 -5.41 11.24 1.86
CA TYR A 154 -5.87 9.88 1.61
C TYR A 154 -6.68 9.36 2.80
N TYR A 155 -7.40 8.26 2.59
CA TYR A 155 -8.32 7.67 3.56
C TYR A 155 -8.01 6.20 3.77
N LEU A 156 -7.87 5.81 5.02
CA LEU A 156 -7.79 4.43 5.49
C LEU A 156 -9.20 4.00 5.92
N VAL A 157 -9.91 3.30 5.05
CA VAL A 157 -11.29 2.89 5.28
C VAL A 157 -11.32 1.47 5.83
N VAL A 158 -11.79 1.30 7.06
CA VAL A 158 -11.84 0.01 7.75
C VAL A 158 -13.29 -0.44 7.94
N TYR A 159 -13.59 -1.69 7.60
CA TYR A 159 -14.93 -2.27 7.71
C TYR A 159 -14.88 -3.80 7.83
N THR A 160 -16.01 -4.41 8.15
CA THR A 160 -16.18 -5.87 8.17
C THR A 160 -17.58 -6.25 7.65
N ALA A 161 -17.87 -7.54 7.58
CA ALA A 161 -19.16 -8.05 7.13
C ALA A 161 -20.32 -7.55 8.02
N ASN A 162 -21.43 -7.14 7.39
CA ASN A 162 -22.63 -6.69 8.05
C ASN A 162 -23.43 -7.87 8.62
N ILE A 163 -22.85 -8.56 9.60
CA ILE A 163 -23.42 -9.71 10.30
C ILE A 163 -23.54 -9.35 11.78
N THR A 164 -24.70 -9.64 12.39
CA THR A 164 -24.99 -9.34 13.80
C THR A 164 -23.93 -9.93 14.72
N GLU A 165 -23.44 -9.14 15.68
CA GLU A 165 -22.37 -9.46 16.63
C GLU A 165 -20.99 -9.76 15.97
N ASN A 166 -20.81 -9.43 14.68
CA ASN A 166 -19.53 -9.45 14.02
C ASN A 166 -18.93 -8.05 14.04
N TYR A 167 -18.07 -7.79 15.03
CA TYR A 167 -17.45 -6.47 15.18
C TYR A 167 -16.07 -6.55 15.81
N TYR A 168 -15.29 -5.52 15.51
CA TYR A 168 -13.97 -5.26 16.04
C TYR A 168 -14.00 -4.03 16.95
N TRP A 169 -12.96 -3.84 17.71
CA TRP A 169 -12.70 -2.61 18.42
C TRP A 169 -11.52 -1.91 17.75
N ILE A 170 -11.67 -0.65 17.44
CA ILE A 170 -10.61 0.22 16.94
C ILE A 170 -10.33 1.32 17.95
N ALA A 171 -9.08 1.46 18.32
CA ALA A 171 -8.62 2.46 19.27
C ALA A 171 -8.61 3.86 18.64
N GLY A 172 -8.78 4.87 19.47
CA GLY A 172 -8.71 6.26 19.06
C GLY A 172 -8.60 7.20 20.23
N ASN A 173 -8.58 8.50 19.91
CA ASN A 173 -8.60 9.59 20.86
C ASN A 173 -9.73 10.57 20.53
N GLY A 174 -10.49 10.98 21.53
CA GLY A 174 -11.57 11.97 21.41
C GLY A 174 -11.08 13.42 21.37
N THR A 175 -9.79 13.61 21.07
CA THR A 175 -9.16 14.92 20.88
C THR A 175 -8.39 14.89 19.57
N ASN A 176 -8.41 15.96 18.79
CA ASN A 176 -7.61 16.07 17.58
C ASN A 176 -6.11 16.14 17.93
N ILE A 177 -5.44 14.99 17.90
CA ILE A 177 -4.00 14.83 18.15
C ILE A 177 -3.21 14.84 16.85
N TYR A 178 -3.84 14.38 15.76
CA TYR A 178 -3.25 14.36 14.42
C TYR A 178 -3.91 15.44 13.54
N PRO A 179 -3.40 16.69 13.54
CA PRO A 179 -4.05 17.82 12.89
C PRO A 179 -4.14 17.74 11.36
N ASN A 180 -3.40 16.80 10.75
CA ASN A 180 -3.40 16.57 9.30
C ASN A 180 -4.44 15.53 8.85
N GLY A 181 -5.39 15.19 9.72
CA GLY A 181 -6.44 14.24 9.40
C GLY A 181 -7.55 14.24 10.43
N THR A 182 -8.53 13.38 10.24
CA THR A 182 -9.67 13.22 11.12
C THR A 182 -10.33 11.85 10.92
N VAL A 183 -11.08 11.39 11.93
CA VAL A 183 -11.93 10.21 11.86
C VAL A 183 -13.26 10.53 11.21
N MET A 184 -13.74 9.63 10.37
CA MET A 184 -15.07 9.64 9.79
C MET A 184 -15.77 8.32 10.07
N LEU A 185 -17.08 8.40 10.34
CA LEU A 185 -17.94 7.25 10.61
C LEU A 185 -19.04 7.13 9.58
N SER A 186 -19.29 5.89 9.17
CA SER A 186 -20.46 5.51 8.38
C SER A 186 -21.27 4.47 9.15
N ILE A 187 -22.60 4.55 9.10
CA ILE A 187 -23.53 3.58 9.69
C ILE A 187 -24.34 2.86 8.61
N ASP A 188 -24.05 3.08 7.35
CA ASP A 188 -24.80 2.61 6.18
C ASP A 188 -23.91 1.93 5.12
N ASP A 189 -22.91 1.16 5.59
CA ASP A 189 -21.97 0.42 4.74
C ASP A 189 -21.10 1.32 3.85
N GLY A 190 -20.68 2.49 4.36
CA GLY A 190 -19.77 3.40 3.67
C GLY A 190 -20.43 4.25 2.56
N LYS A 191 -21.75 4.34 2.52
CA LYS A 191 -22.48 5.17 1.55
C LYS A 191 -22.48 6.64 1.92
N THR A 192 -22.66 6.93 3.22
CA THR A 192 -22.54 8.29 3.77
C THR A 192 -21.56 8.29 4.94
N TRP A 193 -20.91 9.43 5.13
CA TRP A 193 -19.87 9.60 6.14
C TRP A 193 -20.11 10.86 6.95
N SER A 194 -19.92 10.75 8.25
CA SER A 194 -19.94 11.86 9.20
C SER A 194 -18.52 12.08 9.73
N GLU A 195 -18.03 13.29 9.60
CA GLU A 195 -16.72 13.71 10.07
C GLU A 195 -16.73 14.05 11.56
N PHE A 196 -15.71 13.60 12.28
CA PHE A 196 -15.48 13.91 13.70
C PHE A 196 -14.19 14.70 13.85
N THR A 197 -14.27 16.01 13.62
CA THR A 197 -13.12 16.93 13.58
C THR A 197 -12.27 17.00 14.85
N ASN A 198 -12.78 16.45 15.96
CA ASN A 198 -12.09 16.45 17.25
C ASN A 198 -11.66 15.02 17.67
N ALA A 199 -11.52 14.10 16.72
CA ALA A 199 -11.14 12.72 17.05
C ALA A 199 -10.23 12.14 15.98
N ASP A 200 -9.33 11.24 16.43
CA ASP A 200 -8.43 10.48 15.58
C ASP A 200 -8.42 9.00 15.97
N GLY A 201 -8.28 8.12 14.98
CA GLY A 201 -7.99 6.71 15.19
C GLY A 201 -6.52 6.49 15.53
N CYS A 202 -6.21 5.49 16.36
CA CYS A 202 -4.82 5.07 16.57
C CYS A 202 -4.33 4.29 15.35
N PHE A 203 -3.50 4.93 14.54
CA PHE A 203 -3.00 4.39 13.28
C PHE A 203 -1.50 4.66 13.08
N LYS A 204 -0.91 3.90 12.18
CA LYS A 204 0.44 4.12 11.62
C LYS A 204 0.42 3.81 10.14
N THR A 205 1.06 4.65 9.33
CA THR A 205 1.37 4.36 7.94
C THR A 205 2.86 4.21 7.75
N TYR A 206 3.25 3.38 6.79
CA TYR A 206 4.65 3.10 6.48
C TYR A 206 4.85 3.23 4.98
N GLY A 207 6.05 3.64 4.61
CA GLY A 207 6.36 3.84 3.21
C GLY A 207 7.84 4.05 2.92
N LEU A 208 8.12 4.33 1.66
CA LEU A 208 9.45 4.63 1.15
C LEU A 208 9.42 5.93 0.34
N HIS A 209 10.52 6.66 0.37
CA HIS A 209 10.71 7.77 -0.55
C HIS A 209 11.04 7.27 -1.96
N GLU A 210 10.49 7.93 -2.98
CA GLU A 210 10.89 7.72 -4.37
C GLU A 210 12.36 8.07 -4.56
N THR A 211 13.07 7.28 -5.37
CA THR A 211 14.42 7.61 -5.82
C THR A 211 14.53 7.48 -7.33
N PHE A 212 15.65 7.89 -7.90
CA PHE A 212 15.82 7.98 -9.34
C PHE A 212 17.06 7.20 -9.80
N LEU A 213 16.89 6.38 -10.82
CA LEU A 213 17.96 5.66 -11.46
C LEU A 213 18.26 6.23 -12.85
N GLU A 214 19.52 6.27 -13.20
CA GLU A 214 19.99 6.48 -14.57
C GLU A 214 20.49 5.16 -15.13
N ILE A 215 20.10 4.82 -16.37
CA ILE A 215 20.51 3.58 -17.03
C ILE A 215 21.16 3.86 -18.37
N ALA A 216 22.21 3.12 -18.69
CA ALA A 216 22.93 3.26 -19.96
C ALA A 216 23.39 1.90 -20.50
N ILE A 217 23.37 1.74 -21.82
CA ILE A 217 23.98 0.59 -22.53
C ILE A 217 25.23 1.10 -23.21
N LYS A 218 26.38 0.47 -22.90
CA LYS A 218 27.70 0.77 -23.47
C LYS A 218 28.15 -0.38 -24.37
N PRO A 219 28.54 -0.12 -25.62
CA PRO A 219 29.02 -1.16 -26.52
C PRO A 219 30.38 -1.73 -26.05
N GLY A 220 30.62 -2.96 -26.41
CA GLY A 220 31.94 -3.62 -26.15
C GLY A 220 32.30 -4.60 -27.23
N LEU A 221 33.61 -4.91 -27.36
CA LEU A 221 34.13 -5.77 -28.44
C LEU A 221 33.61 -7.22 -28.39
N PHE A 222 33.44 -7.79 -27.19
CA PHE A 222 33.00 -9.17 -27.02
C PHE A 222 31.73 -9.29 -26.12
N LYS A 223 31.37 -8.23 -25.46
CA LYS A 223 30.24 -8.17 -24.53
C LYS A 223 29.69 -6.75 -24.48
N THR A 224 28.42 -6.62 -24.26
CA THR A 224 27.77 -5.33 -23.96
C THR A 224 27.82 -5.09 -22.47
N THR A 225 28.16 -3.90 -22.06
CA THR A 225 28.12 -3.46 -20.66
C THR A 225 26.91 -2.55 -20.49
N PHE A 226 26.25 -2.65 -19.37
CA PHE A 226 25.22 -1.68 -18.97
C PHE A 226 25.51 -1.15 -17.58
N VAL A 227 25.05 0.05 -17.35
CA VAL A 227 25.27 0.81 -16.12
C VAL A 227 23.91 1.16 -15.56
N ILE A 228 23.75 0.93 -14.26
CA ILE A 228 22.59 1.37 -13.49
C ILE A 228 23.16 2.20 -12.34
N LYS A 229 22.79 3.49 -12.26
CA LYS A 229 23.30 4.41 -11.24
C LYS A 229 22.13 5.02 -10.48
N ASN A 230 22.22 5.05 -9.16
CA ASN A 230 21.28 5.80 -8.34
C ASN A 230 21.71 7.28 -8.32
N ILE A 231 20.89 8.13 -8.97
CA ILE A 231 21.09 9.58 -9.04
C ILE A 231 20.16 10.34 -8.10
N GLY A 232 19.32 9.63 -7.33
CA GLY A 232 18.42 10.20 -6.34
C GLY A 232 19.06 10.32 -4.96
N ASN A 233 18.26 10.78 -3.99
CA ASN A 233 18.69 11.05 -2.63
C ASN A 233 18.45 9.89 -1.65
N TYR A 234 17.69 8.87 -2.06
CA TYR A 234 17.31 7.73 -1.24
C TYR A 234 17.81 6.42 -1.85
N THR A 235 17.99 5.40 -1.02
CA THR A 235 18.39 4.07 -1.48
C THR A 235 17.30 3.48 -2.37
N ALA A 236 17.69 2.95 -3.54
CA ALA A 236 16.83 2.14 -4.38
C ALA A 236 16.85 0.70 -3.85
N TRP A 237 15.66 0.14 -3.58
CA TRP A 237 15.49 -1.18 -2.98
C TRP A 237 15.07 -2.22 -4.03
N ASP A 238 15.58 -3.44 -3.91
CA ASP A 238 15.27 -4.56 -4.82
C ASP A 238 15.45 -4.23 -6.28
N VAL A 239 16.62 -3.70 -6.60
CA VAL A 239 16.97 -3.35 -7.97
C VAL A 239 17.11 -4.61 -8.80
N THR A 240 16.25 -4.78 -9.79
CA THR A 240 16.28 -5.90 -10.74
C THR A 240 16.48 -5.37 -12.15
N TRP A 241 17.16 -6.16 -12.98
CA TRP A 241 17.32 -5.81 -14.38
C TRP A 241 17.15 -7.02 -15.30
N ASN A 242 16.64 -6.74 -16.48
CA ASN A 242 16.53 -7.68 -17.57
C ASN A 242 17.10 -7.03 -18.85
N PHE A 243 18.22 -7.56 -19.33
CA PHE A 243 18.81 -7.16 -20.59
C PHE A 243 18.49 -8.21 -21.66
N THR A 244 17.91 -7.77 -22.77
CA THR A 244 17.51 -8.66 -23.87
C THR A 244 18.10 -8.22 -25.20
N VAL A 245 18.39 -9.20 -26.06
CA VAL A 245 18.81 -9.02 -27.45
C VAL A 245 17.75 -9.62 -28.38
N SER A 246 17.08 -8.79 -29.15
CA SER A 246 16.03 -9.20 -30.09
C SER A 246 16.41 -8.90 -31.53
N GLY A 247 15.83 -9.63 -32.48
CA GLY A 247 16.19 -9.55 -33.90
C GLY A 247 17.44 -10.38 -34.25
N GLY A 248 17.93 -10.26 -35.49
CA GLY A 248 19.08 -10.96 -36.00
C GLY A 248 19.04 -12.49 -35.84
N PHE A 249 20.12 -13.14 -36.24
CA PHE A 249 20.35 -14.56 -35.95
C PHE A 249 21.29 -14.67 -34.75
N ILE A 250 20.73 -14.83 -33.54
CA ILE A 250 21.49 -14.90 -32.29
C ILE A 250 21.46 -16.34 -31.77
N LEU A 251 22.63 -16.96 -31.67
CA LEU A 251 22.83 -18.32 -31.17
C LEU A 251 22.93 -18.34 -29.62
N LEU A 252 23.65 -17.37 -29.04
CA LEU A 252 23.88 -17.27 -27.58
C LEU A 252 23.75 -15.83 -27.13
N GLY A 253 23.33 -15.64 -25.87
CA GLY A 253 23.36 -14.34 -25.21
C GLY A 253 22.12 -13.47 -25.47
N ARG A 254 20.93 -14.07 -25.54
CA ARG A 254 19.69 -13.33 -25.76
C ARG A 254 19.12 -12.65 -24.52
N ASN A 255 19.45 -13.17 -23.32
CA ASN A 255 18.85 -12.68 -22.09
C ASN A 255 19.82 -12.74 -20.92
N PHE A 256 19.91 -11.64 -20.14
CA PHE A 256 20.74 -11.51 -18.96
C PHE A 256 19.94 -10.82 -17.86
N ILE A 257 19.69 -11.54 -16.77
CA ILE A 257 18.91 -11.08 -15.63
C ILE A 257 19.82 -11.01 -14.41
N GLY A 258 19.58 -10.03 -13.55
CA GLY A 258 20.26 -9.94 -12.27
C GLY A 258 19.47 -9.05 -11.31
N ASN A 259 19.91 -9.08 -10.05
CA ASN A 259 19.31 -8.27 -8.99
C ASN A 259 20.35 -7.96 -7.90
N ILE A 260 20.08 -6.90 -7.15
CA ILE A 260 20.71 -6.59 -5.86
C ILE A 260 19.63 -6.10 -4.90
N SER A 261 19.84 -6.29 -3.60
CA SER A 261 18.89 -5.88 -2.56
C SER A 261 18.78 -4.36 -2.43
N GLU A 262 19.88 -3.64 -2.63
CA GLU A 262 19.93 -2.18 -2.45
C GLU A 262 20.98 -1.52 -3.34
N LEU A 263 20.71 -0.27 -3.74
CA LEU A 263 21.65 0.62 -4.42
C LEU A 263 21.58 2.00 -3.77
N THR A 264 22.59 2.32 -2.96
CA THR A 264 22.65 3.57 -2.20
C THR A 264 22.77 4.81 -3.11
N PRO A 265 22.41 6.03 -2.64
CA PRO A 265 22.63 7.27 -3.39
C PRO A 265 24.05 7.40 -3.92
N GLY A 266 24.16 7.72 -5.20
CA GLY A 266 25.46 7.79 -5.91
C GLY A 266 26.06 6.44 -6.27
N GLY A 267 25.52 5.33 -5.77
CA GLY A 267 25.98 3.97 -6.09
C GLY A 267 25.76 3.63 -7.57
N GLU A 268 26.60 2.74 -8.09
CA GLU A 268 26.58 2.32 -9.50
C GLU A 268 26.79 0.81 -9.63
N ILE A 269 25.97 0.17 -10.45
CA ILE A 269 26.14 -1.21 -10.91
C ILE A 269 26.68 -1.16 -12.33
N ILE A 270 27.83 -1.80 -12.54
CA ILE A 270 28.37 -2.05 -13.88
C ILE A 270 28.26 -3.55 -14.14
N ALA A 271 27.27 -3.94 -14.93
CA ALA A 271 27.10 -5.33 -15.31
C ALA A 271 27.40 -5.53 -16.80
N SER A 272 27.88 -6.70 -17.13
CA SER A 272 28.14 -7.06 -18.53
C SER A 272 27.33 -8.29 -18.91
N THR A 273 26.86 -8.30 -20.16
CA THR A 273 26.37 -9.51 -20.77
C THR A 273 27.48 -10.53 -20.86
N GLY A 274 27.16 -11.81 -20.87
CA GLY A 274 28.08 -12.82 -21.36
C GLY A 274 28.36 -12.62 -22.86
N PHE A 275 28.92 -13.63 -23.52
CA PHE A 275 29.14 -13.57 -24.95
C PHE A 275 27.79 -13.50 -25.71
N ILE A 276 27.69 -12.55 -26.62
CA ILE A 276 26.60 -12.50 -27.60
C ILE A 276 27.18 -13.04 -28.89
N LEU A 277 26.69 -14.21 -29.33
CA LEU A 277 27.13 -14.84 -30.59
C LEU A 277 26.02 -14.79 -31.60
N GLY A 278 26.23 -14.14 -32.74
CA GLY A 278 25.21 -14.02 -33.76
C GLY A 278 25.62 -13.20 -34.97
N LEU A 279 24.63 -12.94 -35.84
CA LEU A 279 24.76 -12.13 -37.07
C LEU A 279 23.51 -11.30 -37.28
N GLY A 280 23.69 -10.05 -37.70
CA GLY A 280 22.63 -9.19 -38.21
C GLY A 280 22.27 -8.04 -37.30
N LYS A 281 21.24 -7.29 -37.71
CA LYS A 281 20.70 -6.18 -36.94
C LYS A 281 19.90 -6.69 -35.76
N VAL A 282 20.11 -6.08 -34.59
CA VAL A 282 19.44 -6.43 -33.34
C VAL A 282 19.02 -5.17 -32.60
N THR A 283 18.04 -5.29 -31.72
CA THR A 283 17.72 -4.30 -30.71
C THR A 283 18.15 -4.81 -29.34
N LEU A 284 19.00 -4.04 -28.66
CA LEU A 284 19.40 -4.24 -27.28
C LEU A 284 18.40 -3.52 -26.38
N SER A 285 17.78 -4.21 -25.44
CA SER A 285 16.83 -3.61 -24.50
C SER A 285 17.27 -3.89 -23.05
N LEU A 286 17.32 -2.85 -22.23
CA LEU A 286 17.53 -2.95 -20.78
C LEU A 286 16.30 -2.43 -20.07
N LYS A 287 15.67 -3.28 -19.27
CA LYS A 287 14.63 -2.94 -18.33
C LYS A 287 15.18 -2.98 -16.91
N VAL A 288 14.89 -1.97 -16.11
CA VAL A 288 15.29 -1.89 -14.70
C VAL A 288 14.07 -1.51 -13.87
N SER A 289 13.87 -2.22 -12.77
CA SER A 289 12.85 -1.91 -11.78
C SER A 289 13.44 -1.99 -10.37
N ALA A 290 12.86 -1.23 -9.45
CA ALA A 290 13.14 -1.28 -8.02
C ALA A 290 11.85 -0.97 -7.27
N ALA A 291 11.78 -1.29 -5.97
CA ALA A 291 10.57 -1.13 -5.17
C ALA A 291 10.08 0.33 -5.17
N ASN A 292 10.98 1.29 -4.98
CA ASN A 292 10.70 2.72 -4.88
C ASN A 292 11.21 3.53 -6.08
N VAL A 293 11.23 2.92 -7.25
CA VAL A 293 11.62 3.55 -8.52
C VAL A 293 10.59 3.21 -9.59
N LYS A 294 10.14 4.20 -10.35
CA LYS A 294 9.31 3.94 -11.54
C LYS A 294 10.10 3.13 -12.56
N GLU A 295 9.47 2.12 -13.16
CA GLU A 295 10.13 1.24 -14.14
C GLU A 295 10.82 2.04 -15.24
N LEU A 296 12.10 1.71 -15.49
CA LEU A 296 12.91 2.32 -16.53
C LEU A 296 13.23 1.33 -17.63
N SER A 297 13.24 1.81 -18.86
CA SER A 297 13.68 1.02 -20.00
C SER A 297 14.44 1.87 -21.01
N ILE A 298 15.48 1.27 -21.60
CA ILE A 298 16.22 1.88 -22.72
C ILE A 298 16.43 0.84 -23.81
N GLN A 299 16.34 1.28 -25.06
CA GLN A 299 16.63 0.46 -26.23
C GLN A 299 17.71 1.11 -27.09
N LYS A 300 18.54 0.28 -27.73
CA LYS A 300 19.57 0.68 -28.67
C LYS A 300 19.61 -0.30 -29.82
N ASP A 301 19.61 0.24 -31.02
CA ASP A 301 19.86 -0.58 -32.22
C ASP A 301 21.35 -0.88 -32.36
N ALA A 302 21.66 -2.10 -32.76
CA ALA A 302 23.01 -2.59 -32.87
C ALA A 302 23.16 -3.59 -34.04
N ILE A 303 24.39 -3.84 -34.44
CA ILE A 303 24.75 -4.91 -35.34
C ILE A 303 25.62 -5.91 -34.58
N VAL A 304 25.27 -7.18 -34.67
CA VAL A 304 26.09 -8.29 -34.17
C VAL A 304 26.80 -8.94 -35.35
N LEU A 305 28.12 -9.06 -35.25
CA LEU A 305 29.00 -9.75 -36.21
C LEU A 305 29.87 -10.76 -35.45
N LEU A 306 29.43 -12.03 -35.42
CA LEU A 306 29.96 -13.06 -34.57
C LEU A 306 29.94 -12.65 -33.08
N PHE A 307 31.06 -12.18 -32.53
CA PHE A 307 31.17 -11.74 -31.13
C PHE A 307 31.21 -10.22 -30.96
N PHE A 308 31.19 -9.48 -32.06
CA PHE A 308 31.26 -8.02 -32.00
C PHE A 308 29.87 -7.43 -31.97
N VAL A 309 29.62 -6.53 -31.01
CA VAL A 309 28.37 -5.77 -30.90
C VAL A 309 28.67 -4.30 -31.11
N LYS A 310 28.13 -3.72 -32.17
CA LYS A 310 28.28 -2.29 -32.50
C LYS A 310 26.91 -1.62 -32.43
N ILE A 311 26.74 -0.66 -31.53
CA ILE A 311 25.55 0.22 -31.49
C ILE A 311 25.60 1.15 -32.71
N ILE A 312 24.42 1.38 -33.36
CA ILE A 312 24.27 2.18 -34.56
C ILE A 312 23.31 3.37 -34.31
#